data_6db49fb70e61081e7c7fb0d9fddda41d
#
_entry.id   6db49fb70e61081e7c7fb0d9fddda41d
#
_cell.length_a   1.000
_cell.length_b   1.000
_cell.length_c   1.000
_cell.angle_alpha   90.00
_cell.angle_beta   90.00
_cell.angle_gamma   90.00
#
_symmetry.space_group_name_H-M   'P 1'
#
loop_
_entity.id
_entity.type
_entity.pdbx_description
1 polymer ?
#
loop_
_entity_poly.entity_id
_entity_poly.type
_entity_poly.pdbx_seq_one_letter_code
_entity_poly.pdbx_strand_id
1 'polypeptide(L)'
;DNCIPITDEEYFEDDIVGLFCAWLKKVYGEDTLEENLDFIANALGNKGKTSREVIRNYFLKDFIKDHIKTYQKRPIYWLFDSGKQNGFKALIYMHRWNADTIGNVRVEYLHRIQRVYEKEIIRMQEIIDNSHYNKEISSATKRKEKLQKQIKETKDYDAKIAHLALSRIDIDLDDGVKVNYEKVQTADGKKMQILAKI
;
A
#
# COMPACT_ATOMS: atom_id res chain seq x y z
N ASP A 1 -12.59 7.03 -6.29
CA ASP A 1 -11.52 6.02 -6.24
C ASP A 1 -11.86 4.98 -5.20
N ASN A 2 -11.81 3.71 -5.63
CA ASN A 2 -12.24 2.60 -4.78
C ASN A 2 -11.09 2.03 -3.93
N CYS A 3 -9.84 2.39 -4.25
CA CYS A 3 -8.64 1.84 -3.63
C CYS A 3 -7.65 2.97 -3.28
N ILE A 4 -6.95 2.85 -2.16
CA ILE A 4 -6.00 3.85 -1.67
C ILE A 4 -4.62 3.20 -1.56
N PRO A 5 -3.63 3.60 -2.38
CA PRO A 5 -2.29 3.04 -2.32
C PRO A 5 -1.56 3.47 -1.03
N ILE A 6 -0.75 2.56 -0.49
CA ILE A 6 0.16 2.81 0.62
C ILE A 6 1.57 2.49 0.13
N THR A 7 2.41 3.49 0.01
CA THR A 7 3.80 3.35 -0.45
C THR A 7 4.79 3.59 0.67
N ASP A 8 5.99 3.07 0.55
CA ASP A 8 7.05 3.27 1.56
C ASP A 8 7.73 4.64 1.46
N GLU A 9 7.56 5.32 0.34
CA GLU A 9 7.96 6.71 0.11
C GLU A 9 6.84 7.47 -0.60
N GLU A 10 6.95 8.79 -0.69
CA GLU A 10 5.97 9.65 -1.35
C GLU A 10 6.16 9.61 -2.87
N TYR A 11 5.55 8.62 -3.52
CA TYR A 11 5.56 8.49 -4.97
C TYR A 11 4.34 9.09 -5.66
N PHE A 12 3.23 9.24 -4.93
CA PHE A 12 1.95 9.69 -5.44
C PHE A 12 1.30 10.68 -4.48
N GLU A 13 0.66 11.72 -5.02
CA GLU A 13 -0.14 12.67 -4.25
C GLU A 13 -1.42 12.05 -3.68
N ASP A 14 -1.93 10.99 -4.34
CA ASP A 14 -3.13 10.26 -3.96
C ASP A 14 -2.86 9.02 -3.08
N ASP A 15 -1.68 8.92 -2.50
CA ASP A 15 -1.41 7.89 -1.50
C ASP A 15 -2.14 8.18 -0.18
N ILE A 16 -2.12 7.22 0.73
CA ILE A 16 -2.83 7.32 2.03
C ILE A 16 -2.44 8.56 2.83
N VAL A 17 -1.15 8.95 2.80
CA VAL A 17 -0.67 10.13 3.55
C VAL A 17 -1.14 11.42 2.90
N GLY A 18 -1.07 11.52 1.57
CA GLY A 18 -1.58 12.67 0.83
C GLY A 18 -3.07 12.88 1.05
N LEU A 19 -3.86 11.81 0.96
CA LEU A 19 -5.31 11.85 1.22
C LEU A 19 -5.63 12.18 2.68
N PHE A 20 -4.85 11.67 3.62
CA PHE A 20 -5.00 11.99 5.05
C PHE A 20 -4.70 13.46 5.34
N CYS A 21 -3.64 14.03 4.76
CA CYS A 21 -3.35 15.45 4.85
C CYS A 21 -4.47 16.31 4.25
N ALA A 22 -4.99 15.93 3.09
CA ALA A 22 -6.11 16.62 2.46
C ALA A 22 -7.37 16.60 3.33
N TRP A 23 -7.65 15.46 3.97
CA TRP A 23 -8.75 15.35 4.92
C TRP A 23 -8.54 16.24 6.16
N LEU A 24 -7.34 16.25 6.75
CA LEU A 24 -7.04 17.12 7.89
C LEU A 24 -7.23 18.61 7.55
N LYS A 25 -6.74 19.05 6.38
CA LYS A 25 -6.96 20.42 5.90
C LYS A 25 -8.44 20.76 5.78
N LYS A 26 -9.22 19.85 5.25
CA LYS A 26 -10.68 20.03 5.06
C LYS A 26 -11.42 20.16 6.39
N VAL A 27 -11.03 19.39 7.40
CA VAL A 27 -11.74 19.30 8.68
C VAL A 27 -11.30 20.37 9.68
N TYR A 28 -10.01 20.63 9.76
CA TYR A 28 -9.40 21.50 10.79
C TYR A 28 -8.80 22.79 10.25
N GLY A 29 -8.73 22.96 8.94
CA GLY A 29 -8.11 24.12 8.29
C GLY A 29 -6.67 23.88 7.86
N GLU A 30 -6.23 24.61 6.86
CA GLU A 30 -4.88 24.49 6.32
C GLU A 30 -3.82 25.00 7.30
N ASP A 31 -4.12 26.07 8.03
CA ASP A 31 -3.19 26.72 8.96
C ASP A 31 -2.78 25.83 10.14
N THR A 32 -3.60 24.84 10.50
CA THR A 32 -3.35 23.90 11.60
C THR A 32 -2.78 22.56 11.16
N LEU A 33 -2.51 22.36 9.87
CA LEU A 33 -2.11 21.06 9.33
C LEU A 33 -0.86 20.52 10.02
N GLU A 34 0.21 21.31 10.09
CA GLU A 34 1.50 20.83 10.64
C GLU A 34 1.38 20.52 12.13
N GLU A 35 0.66 21.33 12.89
CA GLU A 35 0.41 21.10 14.31
C GLU A 35 -0.39 19.79 14.53
N ASN A 36 -1.41 19.54 13.72
CA ASN A 36 -2.19 18.31 13.77
C ASN A 36 -1.37 17.07 13.39
N LEU A 37 -0.52 17.18 12.37
CA LEU A 37 0.38 16.09 11.98
C LEU A 37 1.39 15.77 13.10
N ASP A 38 1.97 16.77 13.73
CA ASP A 38 2.91 16.59 14.84
C ASP A 38 2.22 15.97 16.05
N PHE A 39 1.02 16.41 16.38
CA PHE A 39 0.21 15.81 17.45
C PHE A 39 -0.05 14.33 17.21
N ILE A 40 -0.47 13.97 15.99
CA ILE A 40 -0.75 12.58 15.60
C ILE A 40 0.52 11.74 15.61
N ALA A 41 1.63 12.26 15.06
CA ALA A 41 2.92 11.58 15.06
C ALA A 41 3.42 11.29 16.48
N ASN A 42 3.27 12.26 17.41
CA ASN A 42 3.59 12.08 18.82
C ASN A 42 2.73 10.98 19.45
N ALA A 43 1.43 10.96 19.18
CA ALA A 43 0.52 9.92 19.67
C ALA A 43 0.87 8.52 19.11
N LEU A 44 1.43 8.44 17.91
CA LEU A 44 1.91 7.21 17.28
C LEU A 44 3.33 6.79 17.72
N GLY A 45 4.00 7.56 18.59
CA GLY A 45 5.30 7.23 19.16
C GLY A 45 6.52 7.70 18.36
N ASN A 46 6.36 8.64 17.42
CA ASN A 46 7.45 9.31 16.67
C ASN A 46 8.46 8.37 15.98
N LYS A 47 8.00 7.26 15.42
CA LYS A 47 8.86 6.31 14.69
C LYS A 47 9.10 6.76 13.24
N GLY A 48 9.91 7.78 13.06
CA GLY A 48 10.28 8.34 11.76
C GLY A 48 10.99 9.69 11.92
N LYS A 49 11.51 10.24 10.82
CA LYS A 49 12.24 11.51 10.82
C LYS A 49 11.32 12.74 10.74
N THR A 50 10.14 12.56 10.13
CA THR A 50 9.13 13.60 9.99
C THR A 50 7.78 13.08 10.42
N SER A 51 6.84 13.97 10.75
CA SER A 51 5.48 13.57 11.14
C SER A 51 4.77 12.80 10.04
N ARG A 52 4.96 13.18 8.76
CA ARG A 52 4.41 12.43 7.62
C ARG A 52 5.01 11.04 7.49
N GLU A 53 6.32 10.86 7.72
CA GLU A 53 6.96 9.55 7.73
C GLU A 53 6.46 8.66 8.86
N VAL A 54 6.24 9.21 10.05
CA VAL A 54 5.65 8.48 11.19
C VAL A 54 4.25 7.95 10.84
N ILE A 55 3.41 8.79 10.24
CA ILE A 55 2.06 8.45 9.81
C ILE A 55 2.10 7.40 8.69
N ARG A 56 3.00 7.54 7.72
CA ARG A 56 3.23 6.56 6.65
C ARG A 56 3.62 5.19 7.21
N ASN A 57 4.54 5.16 8.15
CA ASN A 57 4.97 3.94 8.81
C ASN A 57 3.83 3.25 9.59
N TYR A 58 2.96 4.02 10.21
CA TYR A 58 1.77 3.49 10.86
C TYR A 58 0.83 2.78 9.85
N PHE A 59 0.51 3.42 8.74
CA PHE A 59 -0.33 2.81 7.71
C PHE A 59 0.31 1.58 7.07
N LEU A 60 1.63 1.59 6.87
CA LEU A 60 2.36 0.46 6.31
C LEU A 60 2.41 -0.78 7.20
N LYS A 61 2.47 -0.58 8.54
CA LYS A 61 2.85 -1.67 9.46
C LYS A 61 1.77 -2.02 10.48
N ASP A 62 1.04 -1.04 10.97
CA ASP A 62 0.24 -1.18 12.18
C ASP A 62 -1.27 -0.98 11.94
N PHE A 63 -1.68 -0.08 11.05
CA PHE A 63 -3.08 0.24 10.80
C PHE A 63 -3.96 -0.99 10.59
N ILE A 64 -3.57 -1.90 9.70
CA ILE A 64 -4.42 -3.06 9.39
C ILE A 64 -4.58 -4.00 10.58
N LYS A 65 -3.55 -4.13 11.41
CA LYS A 65 -3.60 -4.95 12.64
C LYS A 65 -4.57 -4.34 13.66
N ASP A 66 -4.49 -3.02 13.86
CA ASP A 66 -5.37 -2.29 14.76
C ASP A 66 -6.82 -2.36 14.26
N HIS A 67 -7.02 -2.19 12.96
CA HIS A 67 -8.33 -2.28 12.32
C HIS A 67 -8.94 -3.68 12.48
N ILE A 68 -8.18 -4.75 12.21
CA ILE A 68 -8.63 -6.14 12.39
C ILE A 68 -9.01 -6.42 13.86
N LYS A 69 -8.21 -5.91 14.80
CA LYS A 69 -8.47 -6.05 16.23
C LYS A 69 -9.74 -5.31 16.66
N THR A 70 -9.89 -4.06 16.24
CA THR A 70 -11.04 -3.20 16.53
C THR A 70 -12.34 -3.84 16.03
N TYR A 71 -12.32 -4.42 14.84
CA TYR A 71 -13.47 -5.08 14.23
C TYR A 71 -13.57 -6.58 14.54
N GLN A 72 -12.87 -7.06 15.58
CA GLN A 72 -12.96 -8.45 16.07
C GLN A 72 -12.79 -9.50 14.95
N LYS A 73 -11.78 -9.30 14.12
CA LYS A 73 -11.48 -10.12 12.92
C LYS A 73 -12.57 -10.10 11.84
N ARG A 74 -13.35 -9.03 11.78
CA ARG A 74 -14.33 -8.76 10.71
C ARG A 74 -14.08 -7.39 10.10
N PRO A 75 -12.86 -7.12 9.56
CA PRO A 75 -12.50 -5.78 9.08
C PRO A 75 -13.37 -5.38 7.89
N ILE A 76 -13.75 -4.11 7.85
CA ILE A 76 -14.47 -3.51 6.71
C ILE A 76 -13.53 -2.92 5.67
N TYR A 77 -12.27 -2.64 6.04
CA TYR A 77 -11.19 -2.33 5.11
C TYR A 77 -10.31 -3.55 4.95
N TRP A 78 -10.04 -3.91 3.70
CA TRP A 78 -9.11 -4.96 3.35
C TRP A 78 -7.84 -4.36 2.75
N LEU A 79 -6.70 -4.99 3.02
CA LEU A 79 -5.41 -4.54 2.52
C LEU A 79 -4.90 -5.53 1.47
N PHE A 80 -4.77 -5.08 0.23
CA PHE A 80 -3.92 -5.76 -0.74
C PHE A 80 -2.47 -5.68 -0.25
N ASP A 81 -1.78 -6.80 -0.21
CA ASP A 81 -0.43 -6.91 0.37
C ASP A 81 0.41 -7.91 -0.42
N SER A 82 1.44 -7.41 -1.07
CA SER A 82 2.37 -8.24 -1.86
C SER A 82 3.37 -9.02 -1.01
N GLY A 83 3.66 -8.56 0.20
CA GLY A 83 4.56 -9.26 1.13
C GLY A 83 5.53 -8.36 1.91
N LYS A 84 6.62 -8.98 2.35
CA LYS A 84 7.55 -8.40 3.33
C LYS A 84 8.37 -7.20 2.82
N GLN A 85 8.52 -7.08 1.51
CA GLN A 85 9.28 -5.98 0.92
C GLN A 85 8.46 -4.68 0.82
N ASN A 86 7.16 -4.72 1.15
CA ASN A 86 6.22 -3.62 0.93
C ASN A 86 6.21 -3.16 -0.54
N GLY A 87 6.31 -4.09 -1.46
CA GLY A 87 6.32 -3.80 -2.89
C GLY A 87 5.01 -3.18 -3.36
N PHE A 88 3.89 -3.76 -2.91
CA PHE A 88 2.56 -3.22 -3.19
C PHE A 88 1.64 -3.37 -1.97
N LYS A 89 1.02 -2.28 -1.58
CA LYS A 89 -0.06 -2.23 -0.59
C LYS A 89 -1.12 -1.23 -1.02
N ALA A 90 -2.40 -1.61 -0.84
CA ALA A 90 -3.52 -0.72 -1.08
C ALA A 90 -4.72 -1.11 -0.23
N LEU A 91 -5.38 -0.12 0.35
CA LEU A 91 -6.62 -0.31 1.11
C LEU A 91 -7.83 -0.24 0.20
N ILE A 92 -8.78 -1.13 0.44
CA ILE A 92 -10.11 -1.10 -0.18
C ILE A 92 -11.18 -1.22 0.89
N TYR A 93 -12.24 -0.41 0.76
CA TYR A 93 -13.46 -0.57 1.55
C TYR A 93 -14.26 -1.73 0.95
N MET A 94 -14.48 -2.80 1.73
CA MET A 94 -15.08 -4.02 1.22
C MET A 94 -16.46 -3.82 0.56
N HIS A 95 -17.26 -2.87 1.07
CA HIS A 95 -18.58 -2.58 0.49
C HIS A 95 -18.53 -1.92 -0.90
N ARG A 96 -17.34 -1.54 -1.39
CA ARG A 96 -17.12 -1.06 -2.76
C ARG A 96 -16.50 -2.12 -3.67
N TRP A 97 -16.33 -3.33 -3.16
CA TRP A 97 -15.85 -4.43 -3.97
C TRP A 97 -16.87 -4.82 -5.03
N ASN A 98 -16.40 -5.13 -6.22
CA ASN A 98 -17.20 -5.66 -7.32
C ASN A 98 -16.33 -6.60 -8.18
N ALA A 99 -16.94 -7.21 -9.20
CA ALA A 99 -16.28 -8.16 -10.08
C ALA A 99 -15.03 -7.62 -10.80
N ASP A 100 -14.91 -6.30 -10.97
CA ASP A 100 -13.79 -5.67 -11.66
C ASP A 100 -12.69 -5.15 -10.71
N THR A 101 -12.91 -5.23 -9.40
CA THR A 101 -12.01 -4.65 -8.39
C THR A 101 -10.57 -5.16 -8.53
N ILE A 102 -10.37 -6.47 -8.62
CA ILE A 102 -9.02 -7.06 -8.72
C ILE A 102 -8.32 -6.64 -10.01
N GLY A 103 -9.06 -6.62 -11.13
CA GLY A 103 -8.54 -6.16 -12.42
C GLY A 103 -8.13 -4.69 -12.39
N ASN A 104 -8.94 -3.82 -11.81
CA ASN A 104 -8.65 -2.40 -11.67
C ASN A 104 -7.45 -2.16 -10.75
N VAL A 105 -7.37 -2.85 -9.61
CA VAL A 105 -6.21 -2.77 -8.71
C VAL A 105 -4.92 -3.16 -9.43
N ARG A 106 -4.95 -4.21 -10.24
CA ARG A 106 -3.81 -4.64 -11.03
C ARG A 106 -3.34 -3.56 -12.00
N VAL A 107 -4.25 -3.06 -12.84
CA VAL A 107 -3.90 -2.17 -13.95
C VAL A 107 -3.59 -0.75 -13.48
N GLU A 108 -4.42 -0.20 -12.60
CA GLU A 108 -4.35 1.20 -12.22
C GLU A 108 -3.40 1.49 -11.05
N TYR A 109 -3.13 0.49 -10.20
CA TYR A 109 -2.30 0.67 -9.01
C TYR A 109 -1.02 -0.18 -9.03
N LEU A 110 -1.12 -1.51 -9.21
CA LEU A 110 0.05 -2.39 -9.20
C LEU A 110 1.02 -2.08 -10.35
N HIS A 111 0.53 -1.98 -11.57
CA HIS A 111 1.36 -1.64 -12.71
C HIS A 111 1.90 -0.21 -12.64
N ARG A 112 1.17 0.71 -12.01
CA ARG A 112 1.63 2.08 -11.77
C ARG A 112 2.85 2.09 -10.84
N ILE A 113 2.81 1.37 -9.72
CA ILE A 113 3.95 1.31 -8.80
C ILE A 113 5.16 0.58 -9.41
N GLN A 114 4.96 -0.46 -10.20
CA GLN A 114 6.05 -1.12 -10.91
C GLN A 114 6.80 -0.16 -11.82
N ARG A 115 6.08 0.67 -12.59
CA ARG A 115 6.71 1.71 -13.45
C ARG A 115 7.48 2.75 -12.64
N VAL A 116 7.01 3.10 -11.45
CA VAL A 116 7.73 4.01 -10.54
C VAL A 116 9.02 3.36 -10.08
N TYR A 117 9.00 2.11 -9.64
CA TYR A 117 10.21 1.40 -9.19
C TYR A 117 11.24 1.26 -10.32
N GLU A 118 10.81 0.99 -11.53
CA GLU A 118 11.72 0.92 -12.69
C GLU A 118 12.44 2.25 -12.94
N LYS A 119 11.71 3.37 -12.88
CA LYS A 119 12.29 4.72 -13.01
C LYS A 119 13.24 5.06 -11.85
N GLU A 120 12.86 4.72 -10.63
CA GLU A 120 13.68 4.96 -9.45
C GLU A 120 14.98 4.13 -9.47
N ILE A 121 14.95 2.90 -9.97
CA ILE A 121 16.17 2.09 -10.15
C ILE A 121 17.13 2.77 -11.10
N ILE A 122 16.64 3.30 -12.22
CA ILE A 122 17.46 4.05 -13.18
C ILE A 122 18.06 5.27 -12.51
N ARG A 123 17.25 6.04 -11.78
CA ARG A 123 17.71 7.23 -11.05
C ARG A 123 18.78 6.90 -10.00
N MET A 124 18.62 5.80 -9.25
CA MET A 124 19.63 5.37 -8.29
C MET A 124 20.93 4.95 -9.01
N GLN A 125 20.84 4.29 -10.15
CA GLN A 125 22.03 3.94 -10.95
C GLN A 125 22.76 5.19 -11.45
N GLU A 126 22.05 6.21 -11.91
CA GLU A 126 22.65 7.49 -12.32
C GLU A 126 23.41 8.17 -11.17
N ILE A 127 22.88 8.13 -9.96
CA ILE A 127 23.57 8.64 -8.77
C ILE A 127 24.84 7.83 -8.49
N ILE A 128 24.77 6.50 -8.56
CA ILE A 128 25.93 5.61 -8.34
C ILE A 128 27.03 5.90 -9.35
N ASP A 129 26.69 6.11 -10.61
CA ASP A 129 27.66 6.30 -11.69
C ASP A 129 28.27 7.71 -11.71
N ASN A 130 27.55 8.73 -11.24
CA ASN A 130 27.96 10.14 -11.42
C ASN A 130 28.32 10.86 -10.12
N SER A 131 27.95 10.33 -8.95
CA SER A 131 28.26 10.99 -7.68
C SER A 131 29.74 10.81 -7.31
N HIS A 132 30.32 11.84 -6.72
CA HIS A 132 31.67 11.82 -6.14
C HIS A 132 31.66 11.63 -4.61
N TYR A 133 30.47 11.48 -4.00
CA TYR A 133 30.30 11.36 -2.55
C TYR A 133 29.98 9.91 -2.15
N ASN A 134 30.91 9.25 -1.46
CA ASN A 134 30.76 7.85 -1.04
C ASN A 134 29.47 7.59 -0.24
N LYS A 135 29.03 8.53 0.59
CA LYS A 135 27.79 8.41 1.38
C LYS A 135 26.57 8.38 0.48
N GLU A 136 26.55 9.20 -0.56
CA GLU A 136 25.45 9.25 -1.53
C GLU A 136 25.40 7.98 -2.38
N ILE A 137 26.55 7.52 -2.87
CA ILE A 137 26.67 6.25 -3.61
C ILE A 137 26.18 5.07 -2.75
N SER A 138 26.62 4.99 -1.51
CA SER A 138 26.22 3.91 -0.60
C SER A 138 24.70 3.92 -0.32
N SER A 139 24.12 5.10 -0.12
CA SER A 139 22.68 5.27 0.07
C SER A 139 21.88 4.87 -1.17
N ALA A 140 22.32 5.32 -2.35
CA ALA A 140 21.69 4.99 -3.63
C ALA A 140 21.77 3.48 -3.93
N THR A 141 22.91 2.83 -3.62
CA THR A 141 23.09 1.39 -3.78
C THR A 141 22.10 0.60 -2.93
N LYS A 142 21.98 0.93 -1.64
CA LYS A 142 21.01 0.28 -0.74
C LYS A 142 19.58 0.49 -1.21
N ARG A 143 19.25 1.70 -1.67
CA ARG A 143 17.91 2.00 -2.19
C ARG A 143 17.62 1.20 -3.46
N LYS A 144 18.55 1.12 -4.39
CA LYS A 144 18.43 0.32 -5.61
C LYS A 144 18.19 -1.16 -5.31
N GLU A 145 18.94 -1.75 -4.37
CA GLU A 145 18.76 -3.14 -3.96
C GLU A 145 17.36 -3.38 -3.39
N LYS A 146 16.84 -2.46 -2.56
CA LYS A 146 15.49 -2.54 -2.03
C LYS A 146 14.43 -2.47 -3.15
N LEU A 147 14.57 -1.54 -4.07
CA LEU A 147 13.68 -1.38 -5.23
C LEU A 147 13.65 -2.64 -6.11
N GLN A 148 14.79 -3.29 -6.32
CA GLN A 148 14.88 -4.55 -7.07
C GLN A 148 14.12 -5.69 -6.36
N LYS A 149 14.20 -5.77 -5.03
CA LYS A 149 13.41 -6.73 -4.24
C LYS A 149 11.92 -6.43 -4.32
N GLN A 150 11.54 -5.16 -4.27
CA GLN A 150 10.16 -4.73 -4.40
C GLN A 150 9.57 -5.04 -5.78
N ILE A 151 10.33 -4.80 -6.86
CA ILE A 151 9.90 -5.17 -8.22
C ILE A 151 9.69 -6.68 -8.33
N LYS A 152 10.61 -7.49 -7.83
CA LYS A 152 10.46 -8.94 -7.84
C LYS A 152 9.21 -9.39 -7.11
N GLU A 153 8.99 -8.88 -5.89
CA GLU A 153 7.80 -9.18 -5.09
C GLU A 153 6.52 -8.79 -5.82
N THR A 154 6.48 -7.63 -6.46
CA THR A 154 5.30 -7.18 -7.22
C THR A 154 5.05 -8.01 -8.47
N LYS A 155 6.06 -8.53 -9.14
CA LYS A 155 5.90 -9.45 -10.28
C LYS A 155 5.33 -10.79 -9.87
N ASP A 156 5.80 -11.36 -8.77
CA ASP A 156 5.26 -12.59 -8.20
C ASP A 156 3.79 -12.39 -7.74
N TYR A 157 3.49 -11.23 -7.19
CA TYR A 157 2.15 -10.84 -6.80
C TYR A 157 1.22 -10.60 -8.00
N ASP A 158 1.72 -9.98 -9.07
CA ASP A 158 0.97 -9.73 -10.30
C ASP A 158 0.45 -11.04 -10.93
N ALA A 159 1.25 -12.10 -10.91
CA ALA A 159 0.83 -13.41 -11.40
C ALA A 159 -0.41 -13.94 -10.65
N LYS A 160 -0.46 -13.77 -9.32
CA LYS A 160 -1.63 -14.18 -8.50
C LYS A 160 -2.85 -13.30 -8.80
N ILE A 161 -2.66 -12.00 -8.84
CA ILE A 161 -3.72 -11.03 -9.13
C ILE A 161 -4.28 -11.23 -10.54
N ALA A 162 -3.45 -11.46 -11.54
CA ALA A 162 -3.89 -11.70 -12.91
C ALA A 162 -4.82 -12.91 -13.00
N HIS A 163 -4.49 -13.99 -12.32
CA HIS A 163 -5.33 -15.19 -12.30
C HIS A 163 -6.69 -14.94 -11.64
N LEU A 164 -6.70 -14.27 -10.49
CA LEU A 164 -7.94 -13.93 -9.78
C LEU A 164 -8.79 -12.90 -10.54
N ALA A 165 -8.17 -11.95 -11.22
CA ALA A 165 -8.85 -10.93 -12.02
C ALA A 165 -9.69 -11.55 -13.16
N LEU A 166 -9.19 -12.60 -13.80
CA LEU A 166 -9.92 -13.33 -14.85
C LEU A 166 -11.21 -13.98 -14.35
N SER A 167 -11.25 -14.37 -13.08
CA SER A 167 -12.41 -15.01 -12.46
C SER A 167 -13.52 -14.03 -12.10
N ARG A 168 -13.28 -12.71 -12.17
CA ARG A 168 -14.25 -11.63 -11.92
C ARG A 168 -15.10 -11.85 -10.67
N ILE A 169 -14.42 -12.13 -9.54
CA ILE A 169 -15.09 -12.56 -8.30
C ILE A 169 -15.72 -11.34 -7.61
N ASP A 170 -17.02 -11.43 -7.38
CA ASP A 170 -17.78 -10.44 -6.62
C ASP A 170 -18.10 -10.94 -5.23
N ILE A 171 -18.44 -10.03 -4.32
CA ILE A 171 -18.87 -10.34 -2.95
C ILE A 171 -20.40 -10.39 -2.86
N ASP A 172 -20.88 -11.12 -1.86
CA ASP A 172 -22.26 -11.08 -1.41
C ASP A 172 -22.29 -10.61 0.04
N LEU A 173 -22.87 -9.45 0.29
CA LEU A 173 -22.89 -8.85 1.64
C LEU A 173 -23.63 -9.72 2.67
N ASP A 174 -24.56 -10.58 2.22
CA ASP A 174 -25.29 -11.49 3.07
C ASP A 174 -24.42 -12.66 3.59
N ASP A 175 -23.34 -13.00 2.88
CA ASP A 175 -22.41 -14.07 3.24
C ASP A 175 -21.49 -13.73 4.44
N GLY A 176 -21.40 -12.48 4.82
CA GLY A 176 -20.52 -12.00 5.89
C GLY A 176 -19.05 -11.86 5.49
N VAL A 177 -18.28 -11.15 6.35
CA VAL A 177 -16.92 -10.68 6.04
C VAL A 177 -15.94 -11.83 5.75
N LYS A 178 -15.93 -12.85 6.59
CA LYS A 178 -14.94 -13.95 6.45
C LYS A 178 -15.16 -14.81 5.22
N VAL A 179 -16.41 -15.08 4.88
CA VAL A 179 -16.77 -15.87 3.69
C VAL A 179 -16.35 -15.11 2.44
N ASN A 180 -16.69 -13.84 2.35
CA ASN A 180 -16.29 -12.99 1.24
C ASN A 180 -14.78 -12.83 1.13
N TYR A 181 -14.07 -12.65 2.26
CA TYR A 181 -12.61 -12.56 2.30
C TYR A 181 -11.92 -13.79 1.69
N GLU A 182 -12.41 -14.98 2.00
CA GLU A 182 -11.90 -16.25 1.41
C GLU A 182 -12.30 -16.37 -0.07
N LYS A 183 -13.54 -16.04 -0.39
CA LYS A 183 -14.12 -16.13 -1.74
C LYS A 183 -13.31 -15.32 -2.76
N VAL A 184 -12.99 -14.06 -2.46
CA VAL A 184 -12.27 -13.17 -3.40
C VAL A 184 -10.82 -13.59 -3.66
N GLN A 185 -10.27 -14.47 -2.84
CA GLN A 185 -8.90 -15.01 -2.97
C GLN A 185 -8.86 -16.45 -3.49
N THR A 186 -9.99 -16.98 -3.95
CA THR A 186 -10.07 -18.37 -4.40
C THR A 186 -10.58 -18.43 -5.84
N ALA A 187 -9.82 -19.02 -6.74
CA ALA A 187 -10.21 -19.30 -8.11
C ALA A 187 -9.79 -20.73 -8.50
N ASP A 188 -10.63 -21.41 -9.28
CA ASP A 188 -10.41 -22.79 -9.73
C ASP A 188 -10.08 -23.77 -8.57
N GLY A 189 -10.72 -23.58 -7.42
CA GLY A 189 -10.49 -24.37 -6.21
C GLY A 189 -9.15 -24.11 -5.52
N LYS A 190 -8.39 -23.11 -5.96
CA LYS A 190 -7.08 -22.76 -5.42
C LYS A 190 -7.12 -21.39 -4.74
N LYS A 191 -6.70 -21.36 -3.47
CA LYS A 191 -6.55 -20.11 -2.72
C LYS A 191 -5.23 -19.44 -3.11
N MET A 192 -5.32 -18.14 -3.44
CA MET A 192 -4.17 -17.27 -3.71
C MET A 192 -4.22 -16.09 -2.77
N GLN A 193 -3.33 -16.05 -1.80
CA GLN A 193 -3.31 -14.96 -0.85
C GLN A 193 -2.83 -13.66 -1.51
N ILE A 194 -3.75 -12.70 -1.62
CA ILE A 194 -3.50 -11.34 -2.12
C ILE A 194 -3.82 -10.25 -1.10
N LEU A 195 -4.59 -10.59 -0.07
CA LEU A 195 -4.96 -9.70 1.02
C LEU A 195 -4.17 -10.03 2.29
N ALA A 196 -3.93 -9.01 3.14
CA ALA A 196 -3.34 -9.20 4.45
C ALA A 196 -4.22 -10.14 5.31
N LYS A 197 -3.61 -11.01 6.09
CA LYS A 197 -4.33 -11.99 6.94
C LYS A 197 -5.20 -11.28 7.98
N ILE A 198 -6.40 -11.79 8.19
CA ILE A 198 -7.38 -11.35 9.20
C ILE A 198 -7.48 -12.33 10.36
#